data_4f70ce969570462635f5457cdcd98bba
#
_entry.id   4f70ce969570462635f5457cdcd98bba
#
_cell.length_a   1.000
_cell.length_b   1.000
_cell.length_c   1.000
_cell.angle_alpha   90.00
_cell.angle_beta   90.00
_cell.angle_gamma   90.00
#
_symmetry.space_group_name_H-M   'P 1'
#
loop_
_entity.id
_entity.type
_entity.pdbx_description
1 polymer ?
#
loop_
_entity_poly.entity_id
_entity_poly.type
_entity_poly.pdbx_seq_one_letter_code
_entity_poly.pdbx_strand_id
1 'polypeptide(L)'
;MEIILLERIEKLGAIGDVVTVKDGYARNYLLPNKKALRSNNANKKVFEANRAKIEADNAARRSDAEKAAEGVNGKQIVLIRQSSNAGHLYGSVAVRDVVEALHADGVTNVTKAMVVLERPIKTLGVFDVKVALHPEVAVTITVNVARSPEEAELQSQGVDVMADLFEKDESGFTEDYDPNAEPGEIAAEAEEAPAEEA
;
A
#
# COMPACT_ATOMS: atom_id res chain seq x y z
N MET A 1 -16.50 -12.47 26.13
CA MET A 1 -17.31 -11.34 26.62
C MET A 1 -18.36 -11.01 25.54
N GLU A 2 -19.61 -10.91 25.92
CA GLU A 2 -20.68 -10.54 24.98
C GLU A 2 -20.76 -9.02 24.81
N ILE A 3 -20.87 -8.58 23.57
CA ILE A 3 -20.95 -7.16 23.20
C ILE A 3 -22.02 -6.95 22.11
N ILE A 4 -22.56 -5.74 22.07
CA ILE A 4 -23.49 -5.26 21.04
C ILE A 4 -22.69 -4.36 20.11
N LEU A 5 -22.71 -4.63 18.80
CA LEU A 5 -22.01 -3.82 17.81
C LEU A 5 -22.78 -2.53 17.52
N LEU A 6 -22.08 -1.39 17.50
CA LEU A 6 -22.63 -0.08 17.10
C LEU A 6 -22.30 0.28 15.66
N GLU A 7 -21.28 -0.34 15.10
CA GLU A 7 -20.89 -0.23 13.68
C GLU A 7 -20.61 -1.63 13.12
N ARG A 8 -20.69 -1.77 11.81
CA ARG A 8 -20.31 -3.00 11.13
C ARG A 8 -18.81 -3.23 11.29
N ILE A 9 -18.43 -4.44 11.67
CA ILE A 9 -17.02 -4.84 11.79
C ILE A 9 -16.81 -6.07 10.92
N GLU A 10 -15.80 -6.01 10.03
CA GLU A 10 -15.42 -7.16 9.21
C GLU A 10 -15.15 -8.38 10.10
N LYS A 11 -15.67 -9.53 9.71
CA LYS A 11 -15.55 -10.83 10.40
C LYS A 11 -16.31 -10.97 11.74
N LEU A 12 -17.01 -9.95 12.23
CA LEU A 12 -17.80 -10.04 13.47
C LEU A 12 -19.30 -9.96 13.21
N GLY A 13 -19.77 -8.97 12.47
CA GLY A 13 -21.19 -8.82 12.19
C GLY A 13 -21.62 -7.39 11.86
N ALA A 14 -22.92 -7.19 11.80
CA ALA A 14 -23.58 -5.92 11.49
C ALA A 14 -23.94 -5.12 12.76
N ILE A 15 -24.50 -3.93 12.55
CA ILE A 15 -24.97 -3.04 13.62
C ILE A 15 -26.09 -3.73 14.38
N GLY A 16 -25.98 -3.77 15.71
CA GLY A 16 -26.98 -4.37 16.61
C GLY A 16 -26.76 -5.84 16.89
N ASP A 17 -25.85 -6.51 16.23
CA ASP A 17 -25.54 -7.90 16.51
C ASP A 17 -24.92 -8.06 17.89
N VAL A 18 -25.35 -9.09 18.61
CA VAL A 18 -24.74 -9.50 19.87
C VAL A 18 -23.74 -10.60 19.58
N VAL A 19 -22.46 -10.30 19.76
CA VAL A 19 -21.38 -11.22 19.44
C VAL A 19 -20.49 -11.49 20.66
N THR A 20 -19.96 -12.72 20.73
CA THR A 20 -19.00 -13.11 21.77
C THR A 20 -17.57 -12.94 21.25
N VAL A 21 -16.79 -12.13 21.95
CA VAL A 21 -15.40 -11.84 21.58
C VAL A 21 -14.45 -12.09 22.75
N LYS A 22 -13.15 -12.16 22.46
CA LYS A 22 -12.11 -12.24 23.50
C LYS A 22 -12.12 -10.98 24.35
N ASP A 23 -11.98 -11.14 25.66
CA ASP A 23 -12.07 -10.06 26.64
C ASP A 23 -11.07 -8.93 26.39
N GLY A 24 -9.83 -9.26 26.01
CA GLY A 24 -8.80 -8.28 25.70
C GLY A 24 -9.17 -7.42 24.49
N TYR A 25 -9.70 -8.02 23.43
CA TYR A 25 -10.12 -7.29 22.23
C TYR A 25 -11.29 -6.35 22.52
N ALA A 26 -12.27 -6.81 23.28
CA ALA A 26 -13.39 -5.97 23.67
C ALA A 26 -12.94 -4.77 24.53
N ARG A 27 -12.13 -5.01 25.58
CA ARG A 27 -11.73 -3.95 26.52
C ARG A 27 -10.74 -2.95 25.96
N ASN A 28 -9.81 -3.40 25.12
CA ASN A 28 -8.71 -2.55 24.64
C ASN A 28 -9.00 -1.86 23.31
N TYR A 29 -9.91 -2.41 22.50
CA TYR A 29 -10.18 -1.87 21.17
C TYR A 29 -11.64 -1.46 20.97
N LEU A 30 -12.61 -2.35 21.19
CA LEU A 30 -14.01 -2.09 20.83
C LEU A 30 -14.69 -1.08 21.73
N LEU A 31 -14.57 -1.24 23.06
CA LEU A 31 -15.20 -0.36 24.05
C LEU A 31 -14.58 1.05 24.08
N PRO A 32 -13.24 1.22 24.11
CA PRO A 32 -12.63 2.55 24.10
C PRO A 32 -12.93 3.34 22.84
N ASN A 33 -12.95 2.68 21.68
CA ASN A 33 -13.26 3.31 20.40
C ASN A 33 -14.77 3.50 20.16
N LYS A 34 -15.63 3.17 21.14
CA LYS A 34 -17.10 3.29 21.02
C LYS A 34 -17.70 2.51 19.84
N LYS A 35 -17.03 1.43 19.42
CA LYS A 35 -17.48 0.54 18.33
C LYS A 35 -18.48 -0.51 18.81
N ALA A 36 -18.51 -0.78 20.09
CA ALA A 36 -19.41 -1.72 20.71
C ALA A 36 -19.78 -1.33 22.15
N LEU A 37 -20.87 -1.87 22.65
CA LEU A 37 -21.32 -1.79 24.06
C LEU A 37 -21.30 -3.19 24.69
N ARG A 38 -21.15 -3.26 26.02
CA ARG A 38 -21.36 -4.53 26.74
C ARG A 38 -22.80 -4.98 26.64
N SER A 39 -23.05 -6.26 26.41
CA SER A 39 -24.36 -6.85 26.31
C SER A 39 -25.00 -7.01 27.71
N ASN A 40 -25.47 -5.90 28.28
CA ASN A 40 -26.27 -5.86 29.49
C ASN A 40 -27.71 -5.45 29.14
N ASN A 41 -28.69 -5.87 29.97
CA ASN A 41 -30.09 -5.52 29.76
C ASN A 41 -30.34 -3.99 29.68
N ALA A 42 -29.57 -3.20 30.47
CA ALA A 42 -29.63 -1.76 30.43
C ALA A 42 -29.12 -1.21 29.07
N ASN A 43 -27.98 -1.72 28.60
CA ASN A 43 -27.39 -1.29 27.32
C ASN A 43 -28.21 -1.74 26.12
N LYS A 44 -28.90 -2.89 26.18
CA LYS A 44 -29.83 -3.32 25.12
C LYS A 44 -30.97 -2.32 24.97
N LYS A 45 -31.59 -1.87 26.06
CA LYS A 45 -32.66 -0.85 26.02
C LYS A 45 -32.14 0.49 25.49
N VAL A 46 -30.95 0.91 25.90
CA VAL A 46 -30.31 2.15 25.40
C VAL A 46 -30.01 2.04 23.92
N PHE A 47 -29.52 0.87 23.45
CA PHE A 47 -29.29 0.63 22.02
C PHE A 47 -30.59 0.67 21.23
N GLU A 48 -31.65 -0.02 21.68
CA GLU A 48 -32.96 -0.02 21.02
C GLU A 48 -33.54 1.41 20.89
N ALA A 49 -33.41 2.22 21.95
CA ALA A 49 -33.86 3.61 21.94
C ALA A 49 -33.08 4.51 20.95
N ASN A 50 -31.79 4.22 20.77
CA ASN A 50 -30.90 5.03 19.91
C ASN A 50 -30.65 4.39 18.52
N ARG A 51 -31.20 3.22 18.26
CA ARG A 51 -30.95 2.45 17.04
C ARG A 51 -31.13 3.27 15.77
N ALA A 52 -32.27 3.94 15.64
CA ALA A 52 -32.57 4.75 14.45
C ALA A 52 -31.56 5.89 14.23
N LYS A 53 -31.08 6.50 15.34
CA LYS A 53 -30.06 7.54 15.27
C LYS A 53 -28.70 6.97 14.85
N ILE A 54 -28.31 5.83 15.41
CA ILE A 54 -27.04 5.16 15.09
C ILE A 54 -27.04 4.73 13.61
N GLU A 55 -28.12 4.17 13.11
CA GLU A 55 -28.29 3.78 11.72
C GLU A 55 -28.21 5.01 10.79
N ALA A 56 -28.86 6.12 11.15
CA ALA A 56 -28.82 7.36 10.36
C ALA A 56 -27.42 7.97 10.35
N ASP A 57 -26.73 8.03 11.49
CA ASP A 57 -25.35 8.54 11.59
C ASP A 57 -24.38 7.67 10.77
N ASN A 58 -24.55 6.34 10.78
CA ASN A 58 -23.73 5.44 9.96
C ASN A 58 -24.04 5.58 8.46
N ALA A 59 -25.28 5.75 8.08
CA ALA A 59 -25.67 5.99 6.69
C ALA A 59 -25.08 7.32 6.16
N ALA A 60 -25.08 8.38 6.99
CA ALA A 60 -24.46 9.65 6.63
C ALA A 60 -22.94 9.49 6.43
N ARG A 61 -22.24 8.85 7.38
CA ARG A 61 -20.78 8.58 7.28
C ARG A 61 -20.44 7.70 6.08
N ARG A 62 -21.31 6.74 5.76
CA ARG A 62 -21.12 5.89 4.57
C ARG A 62 -21.23 6.73 3.30
N SER A 63 -22.25 7.58 3.17
CA SER A 63 -22.43 8.44 1.99
C SER A 63 -21.27 9.42 1.81
N ASP A 64 -20.73 9.96 2.90
CA ASP A 64 -19.54 10.83 2.85
C ASP A 64 -18.28 10.04 2.46
N ALA A 65 -18.14 8.79 2.95
CA ALA A 65 -17.05 7.92 2.55
C ALA A 65 -17.16 7.46 1.08
N GLU A 66 -18.38 7.24 0.56
CA GLU A 66 -18.61 6.93 -0.86
C GLU A 66 -18.19 8.08 -1.77
N LYS A 67 -18.52 9.33 -1.41
CA LYS A 67 -18.06 10.53 -2.14
C LYS A 67 -16.53 10.68 -2.11
N ALA A 68 -15.93 10.42 -0.94
CA ALA A 68 -14.47 10.43 -0.81
C ALA A 68 -13.82 9.30 -1.62
N ALA A 69 -14.47 8.14 -1.70
CA ALA A 69 -14.03 6.98 -2.45
C ALA A 69 -13.91 7.27 -3.96
N GLU A 70 -14.85 8.01 -4.54
CA GLU A 70 -14.82 8.41 -5.97
C GLU A 70 -13.53 9.19 -6.31
N GLY A 71 -13.05 10.02 -5.37
CA GLY A 71 -11.82 10.80 -5.56
C GLY A 71 -10.53 10.01 -5.34
N VAL A 72 -10.60 8.82 -4.75
CA VAL A 72 -9.43 7.99 -4.39
C VAL A 72 -9.32 6.74 -5.25
N ASN A 73 -10.46 6.22 -5.70
CA ASN A 73 -10.53 4.95 -6.41
C ASN A 73 -9.71 4.98 -7.71
N GLY A 74 -8.87 3.97 -7.90
CA GLY A 74 -8.03 3.83 -9.09
C GLY A 74 -6.89 4.84 -9.20
N LYS A 75 -6.62 5.65 -8.17
CA LYS A 75 -5.44 6.53 -8.18
C LYS A 75 -4.16 5.72 -8.19
N GLN A 76 -3.21 6.20 -8.99
CA GLN A 76 -1.86 5.68 -9.06
C GLN A 76 -0.91 6.65 -8.37
N ILE A 77 -0.14 6.16 -7.41
CA ILE A 77 0.83 6.93 -6.66
C ILE A 77 2.22 6.43 -6.98
N VAL A 78 3.14 7.35 -7.24
CA VAL A 78 4.54 7.04 -7.51
C VAL A 78 5.38 7.35 -6.27
N LEU A 79 6.14 6.36 -5.81
CA LEU A 79 7.09 6.50 -4.70
C LEU A 79 8.51 6.22 -5.19
N ILE A 80 9.35 7.24 -5.19
CA ILE A 80 10.76 7.10 -5.59
C ILE A 80 11.57 6.73 -4.34
N ARG A 81 12.25 5.57 -4.39
CA ARG A 81 13.08 5.04 -3.30
C ARG A 81 14.34 4.39 -3.86
N GLN A 82 15.43 4.47 -3.10
CA GLN A 82 16.69 3.80 -3.47
C GLN A 82 16.59 2.29 -3.26
N SER A 83 17.08 1.54 -4.24
CA SER A 83 17.12 0.08 -4.19
C SER A 83 18.45 -0.48 -4.68
N SER A 84 18.69 -1.73 -4.36
CA SER A 84 19.76 -2.55 -4.94
C SER A 84 19.45 -2.90 -6.40
N ASN A 85 20.46 -3.33 -7.15
CA ASN A 85 20.30 -3.86 -8.52
C ASN A 85 19.39 -5.09 -8.56
N ALA A 86 19.32 -5.86 -7.47
CA ALA A 86 18.38 -6.98 -7.33
C ALA A 86 16.93 -6.54 -7.03
N GLY A 87 16.59 -5.25 -7.15
CA GLY A 87 15.23 -4.74 -6.93
C GLY A 87 14.77 -4.64 -5.47
N HIS A 88 15.65 -4.92 -4.52
CA HIS A 88 15.32 -4.77 -3.10
C HIS A 88 15.58 -3.35 -2.62
N LEU A 89 14.60 -2.75 -1.94
CA LEU A 89 14.74 -1.42 -1.35
C LEU A 89 15.74 -1.46 -0.18
N TYR A 90 16.57 -0.42 -0.03
CA TYR A 90 17.43 -0.24 1.16
C TYR A 90 16.63 0.10 2.43
N GLY A 91 15.35 0.39 2.28
CA GLY A 91 14.37 0.61 3.33
C GLY A 91 13.11 -0.17 3.09
N SER A 92 12.01 0.33 3.63
CA SER A 92 10.67 -0.21 3.36
C SER A 92 9.68 0.92 3.17
N VAL A 93 8.74 0.75 2.25
CA VAL A 93 7.59 1.62 2.13
C VAL A 93 6.54 1.16 3.12
N ALA A 94 6.17 2.05 4.04
CA ALA A 94 5.20 1.83 5.08
C ALA A 94 3.89 2.60 4.80
N VAL A 95 2.87 2.34 5.60
CA VAL A 95 1.58 3.06 5.54
C VAL A 95 1.74 4.59 5.58
N ARG A 96 2.73 5.08 6.34
CA ARG A 96 3.00 6.51 6.45
C ARG A 96 3.42 7.12 5.11
N ASP A 97 4.29 6.45 4.37
CA ASP A 97 4.81 6.94 3.09
C ASP A 97 3.69 6.99 2.04
N VAL A 98 2.80 5.99 2.04
CA VAL A 98 1.62 5.95 1.18
C VAL A 98 0.65 7.11 1.48
N VAL A 99 0.40 7.39 2.77
CA VAL A 99 -0.47 8.52 3.17
C VAL A 99 0.15 9.87 2.81
N GLU A 100 1.45 10.04 3.01
CA GLU A 100 2.16 11.27 2.66
C GLU A 100 2.11 11.52 1.14
N ALA A 101 2.25 10.48 0.33
CA ALA A 101 2.11 10.57 -1.12
C ALA A 101 0.68 10.90 -1.56
N LEU A 102 -0.35 10.26 -0.94
CA LEU A 102 -1.75 10.62 -1.18
C LEU A 102 -2.06 12.07 -0.86
N HIS A 103 -1.52 12.58 0.24
CA HIS A 103 -1.69 13.98 0.61
C HIS A 103 -1.01 14.93 -0.38
N ALA A 104 0.16 14.56 -0.92
CA ALA A 104 0.83 15.32 -1.97
C ALA A 104 0.00 15.37 -3.27
N ASP A 105 -0.71 14.28 -3.59
CA ASP A 105 -1.65 14.21 -4.73
C ASP A 105 -3.01 14.91 -4.48
N GLY A 106 -3.13 15.62 -3.35
CA GLY A 106 -4.32 16.38 -2.99
C GLY A 106 -5.43 15.60 -2.30
N VAL A 107 -5.22 14.34 -1.95
CA VAL A 107 -6.16 13.52 -1.18
C VAL A 107 -5.89 13.65 0.32
N THR A 108 -6.42 14.68 0.94
CA THR A 108 -6.19 14.96 2.37
C THR A 108 -7.07 14.15 3.33
N ASN A 109 -8.10 13.48 2.81
CA ASN A 109 -9.12 12.79 3.63
C ASN A 109 -8.67 11.40 4.12
N VAL A 110 -7.50 10.91 3.69
CA VAL A 110 -7.00 9.58 4.06
C VAL A 110 -6.08 9.67 5.28
N THR A 111 -6.38 8.89 6.31
CA THR A 111 -5.56 8.75 7.52
C THR A 111 -4.80 7.43 7.52
N LYS A 112 -3.75 7.35 8.35
CA LYS A 112 -2.93 6.13 8.50
C LYS A 112 -3.74 4.90 8.92
N ALA A 113 -4.83 5.09 9.66
CA ALA A 113 -5.70 4.01 10.10
C ALA A 113 -6.58 3.42 8.99
N MET A 114 -6.75 4.15 7.89
CA MET A 114 -7.57 3.74 6.74
C MET A 114 -6.78 2.90 5.73
N VAL A 115 -5.46 3.04 5.68
CA VAL A 115 -4.61 2.29 4.76
C VAL A 115 -4.30 0.91 5.34
N VAL A 116 -4.71 -0.13 4.65
CA VAL A 116 -4.49 -1.52 5.06
C VAL A 116 -3.33 -2.10 4.25
N LEU A 117 -2.18 -2.21 4.88
CA LEU A 117 -0.99 -2.81 4.32
C LEU A 117 -0.59 -4.00 5.20
N GLU A 118 -0.71 -5.22 4.70
CA GLU A 118 -0.39 -6.44 5.47
C GLU A 118 1.09 -6.52 5.83
N ARG A 119 1.95 -6.14 4.90
CA ARG A 119 3.42 -6.12 5.07
C ARG A 119 3.99 -4.86 4.45
N PRO A 120 5.04 -4.25 5.03
CA PRO A 120 5.78 -3.16 4.41
C PRO A 120 6.35 -3.62 3.06
N ILE A 121 6.26 -2.78 2.02
CA ILE A 121 6.79 -3.07 0.69
C ILE A 121 8.32 -2.91 0.75
N LYS A 122 9.06 -3.89 0.26
CA LYS A 122 10.52 -3.94 0.27
C LYS A 122 11.14 -4.16 -1.11
N THR A 123 10.33 -4.27 -2.14
CA THR A 123 10.77 -4.49 -3.52
C THR A 123 10.24 -3.38 -4.43
N LEU A 124 10.91 -3.17 -5.55
CA LEU A 124 10.39 -2.34 -6.64
C LEU A 124 9.19 -3.00 -7.30
N GLY A 125 8.35 -2.21 -7.94
CA GLY A 125 7.21 -2.70 -8.70
C GLY A 125 5.90 -1.99 -8.35
N VAL A 126 4.82 -2.50 -8.90
CA VAL A 126 3.46 -2.00 -8.75
C VAL A 126 2.70 -2.86 -7.75
N PHE A 127 2.10 -2.24 -6.75
CA PHE A 127 1.40 -2.91 -5.66
C PHE A 127 0.01 -2.32 -5.46
N ASP A 128 -0.98 -3.19 -5.32
CA ASP A 128 -2.32 -2.77 -4.97
C ASP A 128 -2.48 -2.67 -3.46
N VAL A 129 -2.88 -1.50 -2.99
CA VAL A 129 -3.07 -1.19 -1.58
C VAL A 129 -4.53 -0.86 -1.31
N LYS A 130 -5.12 -1.58 -0.34
CA LYS A 130 -6.51 -1.35 0.08
C LYS A 130 -6.58 -0.18 1.04
N VAL A 131 -7.46 0.78 0.74
CA VAL A 131 -7.80 1.91 1.61
C VAL A 131 -9.24 1.75 2.08
N ALA A 132 -9.45 1.51 3.36
CA ALA A 132 -10.76 1.36 3.99
C ALA A 132 -11.20 2.72 4.56
N LEU A 133 -11.96 3.47 3.81
CA LEU A 133 -12.51 4.76 4.23
C LEU A 133 -13.64 4.59 5.26
N HIS A 134 -14.42 3.52 5.12
CA HIS A 134 -15.49 3.12 6.03
C HIS A 134 -15.49 1.58 6.15
N PRO A 135 -16.05 1.00 7.22
CA PRO A 135 -16.19 -0.46 7.33
C PRO A 135 -16.90 -1.14 6.15
N GLU A 136 -17.71 -0.39 5.42
CA GLU A 136 -18.45 -0.87 4.23
C GLU A 136 -17.87 -0.35 2.91
N VAL A 137 -17.01 0.67 2.94
CA VAL A 137 -16.45 1.31 1.75
C VAL A 137 -14.94 1.17 1.75
N ALA A 138 -14.43 0.33 0.87
CA ALA A 138 -13.02 0.16 0.65
C ALA A 138 -12.69 0.38 -0.83
N VAL A 139 -11.61 1.05 -1.10
CA VAL A 139 -11.08 1.33 -2.44
C VAL A 139 -9.70 0.74 -2.59
N THR A 140 -9.31 0.41 -3.80
CA THR A 140 -7.95 -0.03 -4.10
C THR A 140 -7.22 1.09 -4.83
N ILE A 141 -6.01 1.38 -4.39
CA ILE A 141 -5.08 2.30 -5.04
C ILE A 141 -3.86 1.53 -5.51
N THR A 142 -3.26 1.99 -6.59
CA THR A 142 -2.04 1.39 -7.13
C THR A 142 -0.85 2.21 -6.68
N VAL A 143 0.08 1.58 -5.98
CA VAL A 143 1.34 2.19 -5.50
C VAL A 143 2.48 1.67 -6.35
N ASN A 144 3.07 2.56 -7.14
CA ASN A 144 4.22 2.28 -7.97
C ASN A 144 5.51 2.70 -7.24
N VAL A 145 6.38 1.74 -6.95
CA VAL A 145 7.66 1.97 -6.27
C VAL A 145 8.80 1.80 -7.27
N ALA A 146 9.50 2.90 -7.58
CA ALA A 146 10.57 2.96 -8.57
C ALA A 146 11.82 3.65 -8.01
N ARG A 147 12.96 3.51 -8.72
CA ARG A 147 14.22 4.21 -8.42
C ARG A 147 14.27 5.61 -9.03
N SER A 148 13.70 5.74 -10.22
CA SER A 148 13.64 6.98 -10.98
C SER A 148 12.25 7.23 -11.53
N PRO A 149 11.91 8.49 -11.91
CA PRO A 149 10.63 8.77 -12.54
C PRO A 149 10.46 8.06 -13.89
N GLU A 150 11.55 7.85 -14.64
CA GLU A 150 11.54 7.14 -15.92
C GLU A 150 11.16 5.66 -15.73
N GLU A 151 11.69 5.00 -14.70
CA GLU A 151 11.29 3.63 -14.33
C GLU A 151 9.82 3.56 -13.93
N ALA A 152 9.32 4.57 -13.21
CA ALA A 152 7.92 4.62 -12.82
C ALA A 152 6.98 4.70 -14.03
N GLU A 153 7.36 5.44 -15.08
CA GLU A 153 6.61 5.52 -16.32
C GLU A 153 6.61 4.19 -17.08
N LEU A 154 7.76 3.50 -17.17
CA LEU A 154 7.85 2.18 -17.80
C LEU A 154 7.00 1.14 -17.06
N GLN A 155 7.06 1.13 -15.73
CA GLN A 155 6.23 0.26 -14.89
C GLN A 155 4.73 0.56 -15.04
N SER A 156 4.35 1.82 -15.22
CA SER A 156 2.95 2.20 -15.47
C SER A 156 2.43 1.69 -16.82
N GLN A 157 3.32 1.51 -17.80
CA GLN A 157 3.03 0.92 -19.12
C GLN A 157 3.02 -0.63 -19.10
N GLY A 158 3.28 -1.23 -17.93
CA GLY A 158 3.28 -2.68 -17.76
C GLY A 158 4.59 -3.37 -18.12
N VAL A 159 5.68 -2.61 -18.32
CA VAL A 159 7.02 -3.16 -18.55
C VAL A 159 7.60 -3.59 -17.20
N ASP A 160 8.00 -4.85 -17.12
CA ASP A 160 8.66 -5.36 -15.92
C ASP A 160 10.16 -4.96 -15.93
N VAL A 161 10.45 -3.83 -15.30
CA VAL A 161 11.82 -3.27 -15.22
C VAL A 161 12.82 -4.24 -14.59
N MET A 162 12.32 -5.19 -13.79
CA MET A 162 13.17 -6.23 -13.19
C MET A 162 13.65 -7.23 -14.24
N ALA A 163 12.80 -7.63 -15.19
CA ALA A 163 13.19 -8.50 -16.29
C ALA A 163 14.23 -7.83 -17.19
N ASP A 164 14.02 -6.55 -17.55
CA ASP A 164 14.95 -5.78 -18.37
C ASP A 164 16.34 -5.59 -17.70
N LEU A 165 16.38 -5.50 -16.38
CA LEU A 165 17.65 -5.39 -15.65
C LEU A 165 18.43 -6.71 -15.65
N PHE A 166 17.75 -7.84 -15.51
CA PHE A 166 18.38 -9.16 -15.59
C PHE A 166 18.88 -9.46 -17.01
N GLU A 167 18.13 -9.09 -18.04
CA GLU A 167 18.57 -9.25 -19.44
C GLU A 167 19.79 -8.37 -19.76
N LYS A 168 19.88 -7.15 -19.20
CA LYS A 168 21.07 -6.29 -19.38
C LYS A 168 22.29 -6.81 -18.64
N ASP A 169 22.13 -7.37 -17.44
CA ASP A 169 23.26 -8.00 -16.72
C ASP A 169 23.74 -9.27 -17.43
N GLU A 170 22.84 -10.08 -17.99
CA GLU A 170 23.23 -11.26 -18.78
C GLU A 170 23.88 -10.89 -20.12
N SER A 171 23.41 -9.83 -20.80
CA SER A 171 24.02 -9.37 -22.06
C SER A 171 25.37 -8.67 -21.85
N GLY A 172 25.64 -8.12 -20.67
CA GLY A 172 26.95 -7.55 -20.30
C GLY A 172 27.98 -8.59 -19.91
N PHE A 173 27.58 -9.83 -19.68
CA PHE A 173 28.51 -10.93 -19.28
C PHE A 173 28.89 -11.88 -20.44
N THR A 174 28.39 -11.62 -21.65
CA THR A 174 28.93 -12.24 -22.87
C THR A 174 30.05 -11.41 -23.43
N GLU A 175 31.09 -11.13 -22.62
CA GLU A 175 32.41 -10.90 -23.17
C GLU A 175 32.86 -12.19 -23.86
N ASP A 176 33.25 -12.07 -25.11
CA ASP A 176 33.82 -13.15 -25.91
C ASP A 176 34.94 -13.83 -25.13
N TYR A 177 34.60 -14.88 -24.40
CA TYR A 177 35.60 -15.77 -23.82
C TYR A 177 36.24 -16.55 -24.95
N ASP A 178 37.34 -16.05 -25.48
CA ASP A 178 38.20 -16.80 -26.38
C ASP A 178 39.01 -17.82 -25.56
N PRO A 179 38.72 -19.12 -25.64
CA PRO A 179 39.43 -20.15 -24.89
C PRO A 179 40.91 -20.30 -25.28
N ASN A 180 41.38 -19.57 -26.30
CA ASN A 180 42.75 -19.59 -26.78
C ASN A 180 43.54 -18.31 -26.47
N ALA A 181 42.96 -17.32 -25.81
CA ALA A 181 43.69 -16.10 -25.38
C ALA A 181 44.65 -16.43 -24.24
N GLU A 182 45.92 -16.11 -24.38
CA GLU A 182 46.91 -16.27 -23.31
C GLU A 182 46.67 -15.26 -22.18
N PRO A 183 46.87 -15.62 -20.89
CA PRO A 183 46.58 -14.75 -19.78
C PRO A 183 47.59 -13.57 -19.76
N GLY A 184 47.14 -12.39 -20.16
CA GLY A 184 47.92 -11.14 -20.17
C GLY A 184 47.74 -10.24 -21.40
N GLU A 185 47.02 -10.69 -22.47
CA GLU A 185 46.91 -9.91 -23.71
C GLU A 185 45.76 -8.86 -23.75
N ILE A 186 44.90 -8.81 -22.74
CA ILE A 186 43.71 -7.97 -22.73
C ILE A 186 43.98 -6.49 -22.38
N ALA A 187 45.20 -6.09 -22.13
CA ALA A 187 45.53 -4.75 -21.66
C ALA A 187 46.09 -3.77 -22.70
N ALA A 188 46.22 -4.14 -23.96
CA ALA A 188 47.02 -3.34 -24.92
C ALA A 188 46.23 -2.61 -26.03
N GLU A 189 44.90 -2.72 -26.12
CA GLU A 189 44.15 -2.18 -27.25
C GLU A 189 43.19 -1.00 -26.95
N ALA A 190 43.33 -0.36 -25.79
CA ALA A 190 42.46 0.78 -25.40
C ALA A 190 43.17 2.14 -25.38
N GLU A 191 44.31 2.30 -26.03
CA GLU A 191 45.07 3.58 -26.02
C GLU A 191 45.56 3.99 -27.41
N GLU A 192 44.65 4.24 -28.35
CA GLU A 192 44.89 5.10 -29.52
C GLU A 192 43.66 5.90 -29.92
N ALA A 193 43.48 7.03 -29.26
CA ALA A 193 42.70 8.12 -29.79
C ALA A 193 43.60 8.99 -30.68
N PRO A 194 43.33 9.22 -31.97
CA PRO A 194 44.06 10.19 -32.77
C PRO A 194 43.63 11.61 -32.37
N ALA A 195 44.61 12.35 -31.88
CA ALA A 195 44.59 13.80 -31.93
C ALA A 195 44.87 14.28 -33.34
N GLU A 196 44.48 15.55 -33.63
CA GLU A 196 44.75 16.41 -34.79
C GLU A 196 43.82 16.22 -36.02
N GLU A 197 43.29 17.29 -36.58
CA GLU A 197 43.86 18.58 -37.00
C GLU A 197 42.80 19.65 -37.23
N ALA A 198 43.25 20.85 -36.97
CA ALA A 198 43.20 22.17 -37.58
C ALA A 198 41.97 23.02 -37.43
#